data_48aef6edf53b265ce1120afc537641fd
#
_entry.id   48aef6edf53b265ce1120afc537641fd
#
_cell.length_a   1.000
_cell.length_b   1.000
_cell.length_c   1.000
_cell.angle_alpha   90.00
_cell.angle_beta   90.00
_cell.angle_gamma   90.00
#
_symmetry.space_group_name_H-M   'P 1'
#
loop_
_entity.id
_entity.type
_entity.pdbx_description
1 polymer ?
#
loop_
_entity_poly.entity_id
_entity_poly.type
_entity_poly.pdbx_seq_one_letter_code
_entity_poly.pdbx_strand_id
1 'polypeptide(L)'
;MQRYIEQSNAINWFQIPVLETNRAKKFYETILDIEMKTQHIPETDEELTFFPFAPGVIRATSGRVSGVLARNPRSKPSMDGITVYLNANPVIQTVINKIEPAGGKVLIPKTKIQAGYFSVFIDTEGNKIGLHAQS
;
A
#
# COMPACT_ATOMS: atom_id res chain seq x y z
N MET A 1 -11.85 7.40 -28.47
CA MET A 1 -10.72 7.32 -27.52
C MET A 1 -11.17 7.83 -26.16
N GLN A 2 -10.90 7.05 -25.14
CA GLN A 2 -11.23 7.46 -23.78
C GLN A 2 -10.14 8.41 -23.26
N ARG A 3 -10.54 9.48 -22.60
CA ARG A 3 -9.64 10.46 -22.03
C ARG A 3 -9.59 10.37 -20.52
N TYR A 4 -8.49 10.82 -19.96
CA TYR A 4 -8.40 11.08 -18.54
C TYR A 4 -9.27 12.30 -18.22
N ILE A 5 -10.29 12.11 -17.39
CA ILE A 5 -11.24 13.16 -16.99
C ILE A 5 -11.34 13.15 -15.46
N GLU A 6 -12.08 14.10 -14.89
CA GLU A 6 -12.19 14.23 -13.44
C GLU A 6 -12.85 13.01 -12.77
N GLN A 7 -13.66 12.23 -13.49
CA GLN A 7 -14.22 10.97 -12.99
C GLN A 7 -13.25 9.80 -13.10
N SER A 8 -12.12 9.98 -13.78
CA SER A 8 -11.12 8.93 -13.92
C SER A 8 -10.34 8.75 -12.62
N ASN A 9 -9.95 7.51 -12.32
CA ASN A 9 -8.97 7.28 -11.27
C ASN A 9 -7.62 7.80 -11.74
N ALA A 10 -6.92 8.50 -10.88
CA ALA A 10 -5.55 8.94 -11.19
C ALA A 10 -4.60 7.74 -11.28
N ILE A 11 -4.92 6.66 -10.57
CA ILE A 11 -4.10 5.46 -10.49
C ILE A 11 -4.98 4.26 -10.77
N ASN A 12 -4.48 3.31 -11.57
CA ASN A 12 -5.17 2.03 -11.79
C ASN A 12 -4.61 0.90 -10.93
N TRP A 13 -3.34 0.99 -10.55
CA TRP A 13 -2.63 -0.07 -9.83
C TRP A 13 -1.37 0.50 -9.20
N PHE A 14 -0.89 -0.10 -8.12
CA PHE A 14 0.39 0.29 -7.53
C PHE A 14 1.21 -0.93 -7.16
N GLN A 15 2.52 -0.75 -7.10
CA GLN A 15 3.45 -1.78 -6.62
C GLN A 15 4.36 -1.20 -5.55
N ILE A 16 4.50 -1.95 -4.47
CA ILE A 16 5.43 -1.62 -3.38
C ILE A 16 6.54 -2.67 -3.43
N PRO A 17 7.79 -2.30 -3.72
CA PRO A 17 8.87 -3.27 -3.78
C PRO A 17 9.19 -3.81 -2.39
N VAL A 18 9.46 -5.11 -2.31
CA VAL A 18 9.80 -5.78 -1.05
C VAL A 18 11.02 -6.68 -1.26
N LEU A 19 11.77 -6.93 -0.19
CA LEU A 19 12.91 -7.82 -0.19
C LEU A 19 12.54 -9.23 0.24
N GLU A 20 11.67 -9.36 1.24
CA GLU A 20 11.20 -10.65 1.73
C GLU A 20 9.68 -10.68 1.75
N THR A 21 9.14 -11.48 0.86
CA THR A 21 7.70 -11.59 0.65
C THR A 21 6.92 -11.89 1.94
N ASN A 22 7.34 -12.92 2.67
CA ASN A 22 6.58 -13.34 3.85
C ASN A 22 6.64 -12.31 4.98
N ARG A 23 7.78 -11.65 5.16
CA ARG A 23 7.92 -10.61 6.17
C ARG A 23 7.03 -9.41 5.85
N ALA A 24 7.07 -8.95 4.59
CA ALA A 24 6.25 -7.83 4.17
C ALA A 24 4.76 -8.17 4.23
N LYS A 25 4.38 -9.37 3.78
CA LYS A 25 3.00 -9.84 3.83
C LYS A 25 2.47 -9.82 5.26
N LYS A 26 3.22 -10.38 6.20
CA LYS A 26 2.80 -10.42 7.60
C LYS A 26 2.64 -9.01 8.17
N PHE A 27 3.55 -8.10 7.83
CA PHE A 27 3.49 -6.73 8.30
C PHE A 27 2.20 -6.05 7.85
N TYR A 28 1.91 -6.08 6.54
CA TYR A 28 0.73 -5.40 6.00
C TYR A 28 -0.57 -6.08 6.40
N GLU A 29 -0.61 -7.40 6.49
CA GLU A 29 -1.78 -8.10 7.01
C GLU A 29 -2.08 -7.67 8.45
N THR A 30 -1.04 -7.48 9.25
CA THR A 30 -1.20 -7.10 10.65
C THR A 30 -1.70 -5.66 10.80
N ILE A 31 -1.06 -4.71 10.14
CA ILE A 31 -1.40 -3.30 10.36
C ILE A 31 -2.73 -2.91 9.74
N LEU A 32 -3.11 -3.56 8.62
CA LEU A 32 -4.35 -3.23 7.90
C LEU A 32 -5.48 -4.22 8.18
N ASP A 33 -5.21 -5.29 8.92
CA ASP A 33 -6.19 -6.34 9.23
C ASP A 33 -6.82 -6.89 7.94
N ILE A 34 -5.98 -7.37 7.05
CA ILE A 34 -6.38 -7.92 5.74
C ILE A 34 -5.74 -9.28 5.53
N GLU A 35 -6.26 -10.02 4.56
CA GLU A 35 -5.63 -11.22 4.04
C GLU A 35 -5.02 -10.92 2.68
N MET A 36 -3.81 -11.43 2.46
CA MET A 36 -3.10 -11.25 1.19
C MET A 36 -2.71 -12.61 0.64
N LYS A 37 -2.65 -12.71 -0.68
CA LYS A 37 -2.27 -13.95 -1.36
C LYS A 37 -1.08 -13.69 -2.27
N THR A 38 -0.14 -14.61 -2.27
CA THR A 38 1.07 -14.51 -3.07
C THR A 38 0.99 -15.41 -4.28
N GLN A 39 1.36 -14.87 -5.44
CA GLN A 39 1.51 -15.59 -6.69
C GLN A 39 2.96 -15.51 -7.14
N HIS A 40 3.52 -16.65 -7.49
CA HIS A 40 4.87 -16.72 -8.06
C HIS A 40 4.78 -16.69 -9.58
N ILE A 41 5.61 -15.86 -10.22
CA ILE A 41 5.68 -15.73 -11.68
C ILE A 41 7.08 -16.15 -12.11
N PRO A 42 7.27 -17.42 -12.53
CA PRO A 42 8.61 -17.91 -12.81
C PRO A 42 9.28 -17.24 -13.99
N GLU A 43 8.53 -16.80 -14.98
CA GLU A 43 9.07 -16.17 -16.19
C GLU A 43 9.88 -14.91 -15.89
N THR A 44 9.52 -14.17 -14.85
CA THR A 44 10.17 -12.92 -14.48
C THR A 44 10.85 -12.99 -13.11
N ASP A 45 10.80 -14.15 -12.46
CA ASP A 45 11.28 -14.36 -11.09
C ASP A 45 10.65 -13.36 -10.11
N GLU A 46 9.35 -13.17 -10.24
CA GLU A 46 8.59 -12.28 -9.37
C GLU A 46 7.74 -13.05 -8.37
N GLU A 47 7.57 -12.48 -7.19
CA GLU A 47 6.50 -12.86 -6.27
C GLU A 47 5.64 -11.63 -6.06
N LEU A 48 4.34 -11.78 -6.34
CA LEU A 48 3.36 -10.70 -6.19
C LEU A 48 2.40 -11.09 -5.08
N THR A 49 2.34 -10.24 -4.05
CA THR A 49 1.43 -10.43 -2.92
C THR A 49 0.36 -9.37 -3.00
N PHE A 50 -0.89 -9.81 -3.22
CA PHE A 50 -1.98 -8.94 -3.60
C PHE A 50 -2.69 -8.36 -2.38
N PHE A 51 -2.87 -7.04 -2.38
CA PHE A 51 -3.87 -6.42 -1.52
C PHE A 51 -5.26 -6.89 -1.97
N PRO A 52 -6.26 -6.88 -1.08
CA PRO A 52 -7.62 -7.25 -1.49
C PRO A 52 -8.07 -6.39 -2.67
N PHE A 53 -8.73 -7.01 -3.64
CA PHE A 53 -9.23 -6.31 -4.82
C PHE A 53 -10.57 -6.87 -5.23
N ALA A 54 -11.34 -6.05 -5.94
CA ALA A 54 -12.64 -6.43 -6.47
C ALA A 54 -12.48 -6.83 -7.94
N PRO A 55 -12.66 -8.13 -8.29
CA PRO A 55 -12.61 -8.53 -9.69
C PRO A 55 -13.80 -7.96 -10.46
N GLY A 56 -13.61 -7.72 -11.76
CA GLY A 56 -14.68 -7.27 -12.63
C GLY A 56 -15.02 -5.79 -12.57
N VAL A 57 -14.32 -4.99 -11.77
CA VAL A 57 -14.55 -3.54 -11.73
C VAL A 57 -13.77 -2.84 -12.85
N ILE A 58 -14.30 -1.72 -13.31
CA ILE A 58 -13.62 -0.89 -14.31
C ILE A 58 -12.58 -0.03 -13.60
N ARG A 59 -11.30 -0.36 -13.79
CA ARG A 59 -10.22 0.33 -13.06
C ARG A 59 -10.08 1.81 -13.41
N ALA A 60 -10.47 2.17 -14.62
CA ALA A 60 -10.32 3.54 -15.06
C ALA A 60 -11.17 4.53 -14.24
N THR A 61 -12.31 4.10 -13.72
CA THR A 61 -13.29 5.00 -13.09
C THR A 61 -13.90 4.48 -11.80
N SER A 62 -13.60 3.24 -11.39
CA SER A 62 -14.34 2.61 -10.27
C SER A 62 -14.03 3.19 -8.90
N GLY A 63 -12.90 3.85 -8.74
CA GLY A 63 -12.39 4.24 -7.42
C GLY A 63 -11.84 3.06 -6.61
N ARG A 64 -11.97 1.84 -7.12
CA ARG A 64 -11.52 0.62 -6.42
C ARG A 64 -10.16 0.21 -6.93
N VAL A 65 -9.15 0.95 -6.51
CA VAL A 65 -7.76 0.70 -6.89
C VAL A 65 -7.11 -0.17 -5.84
N SER A 66 -6.35 -1.15 -6.29
CA SER A 66 -5.56 -2.01 -5.42
C SER A 66 -4.15 -2.16 -5.99
N GLY A 67 -3.34 -3.02 -5.41
CA GLY A 67 -1.96 -3.20 -5.84
C GLY A 67 -1.33 -4.43 -5.21
N VAL A 68 -0.03 -4.49 -5.30
CA VAL A 68 0.77 -5.63 -4.82
C VAL A 68 2.00 -5.19 -4.05
N LEU A 69 2.46 -6.07 -3.18
CA LEU A 69 3.85 -6.10 -2.73
C LEU A 69 4.60 -6.93 -3.76
N ALA A 70 5.67 -6.39 -4.32
CA ALA A 70 6.36 -7.05 -5.43
C ALA A 70 7.82 -7.32 -5.08
N ARG A 71 8.19 -8.60 -4.98
CA ARG A 71 9.59 -9.00 -4.91
C ARG A 71 10.04 -9.35 -6.31
N ASN A 72 10.97 -8.58 -6.83
CA ASN A 72 11.54 -8.85 -8.14
C ASN A 72 12.97 -8.28 -8.23
N PRO A 73 13.80 -8.76 -9.18
CA PRO A 73 15.19 -8.32 -9.26
C PRO A 73 15.39 -6.90 -9.80
N ARG A 74 14.32 -6.27 -10.31
CA ARG A 74 14.41 -4.96 -10.97
C ARG A 74 14.04 -3.79 -10.06
N SER A 75 13.47 -4.06 -8.89
CA SER A 75 12.97 -3.01 -7.98
C SER A 75 13.46 -3.24 -6.57
N LYS A 76 13.78 -2.16 -5.88
CA LYS A 76 14.22 -2.21 -4.49
C LYS A 76 13.41 -1.24 -3.65
N PRO A 77 13.17 -1.58 -2.37
CA PRO A 77 12.56 -0.63 -1.44
C PRO A 77 13.38 0.65 -1.33
N SER A 78 12.69 1.76 -1.11
CA SER A 78 13.33 3.07 -0.97
C SER A 78 12.50 3.97 -0.08
N MET A 79 13.18 4.89 0.60
CA MET A 79 12.55 5.98 1.36
C MET A 79 12.37 7.22 0.51
N ASP A 80 12.91 7.23 -0.71
CA ASP A 80 12.89 8.38 -1.59
C ASP A 80 11.91 8.15 -2.74
N GLY A 81 11.51 9.23 -3.39
CA GLY A 81 10.64 9.17 -4.56
C GLY A 81 9.17 9.23 -4.20
N ILE A 82 8.38 8.43 -4.89
CA ILE A 82 6.92 8.46 -4.79
C ILE A 82 6.46 7.92 -3.44
N THR A 83 5.48 8.59 -2.84
CA THR A 83 4.82 8.09 -1.62
C THR A 83 3.42 7.62 -1.99
N VAL A 84 3.13 6.37 -1.65
CA VAL A 84 1.79 5.79 -1.78
C VAL A 84 1.07 5.95 -0.45
N TYR A 85 -0.13 6.52 -0.47
CA TYR A 85 -0.96 6.65 0.73
C TYR A 85 -2.00 5.54 0.74
N LEU A 86 -1.88 4.66 1.73
CA LEU A 86 -2.81 3.55 1.91
C LEU A 86 -4.03 4.00 2.71
N ASN A 87 -5.15 3.36 2.44
CA ASN A 87 -6.41 3.65 3.12
C ASN A 87 -6.38 3.11 4.54
N ALA A 88 -6.39 4.00 5.52
CA ALA A 88 -6.40 3.66 6.93
C ALA A 88 -7.75 3.95 7.60
N ASN A 89 -8.81 4.13 6.80
CA ASN A 89 -10.15 4.34 7.36
C ASN A 89 -10.62 3.09 8.13
N PRO A 90 -11.49 3.24 9.12
CA PRO A 90 -12.12 4.50 9.52
C PRO A 90 -11.29 5.38 10.44
N VAL A 91 -10.37 4.80 11.23
CA VAL A 91 -9.61 5.53 12.25
C VAL A 91 -8.13 5.28 12.06
N ILE A 92 -7.40 6.32 11.68
CA ILE A 92 -5.98 6.17 11.33
C ILE A 92 -5.14 5.68 12.51
N GLN A 93 -5.47 6.10 13.75
CA GLN A 93 -4.66 5.73 14.92
C GLN A 93 -4.70 4.22 15.18
N THR A 94 -5.78 3.54 14.81
CA THR A 94 -5.86 2.09 14.93
C THR A 94 -4.77 1.40 14.11
N VAL A 95 -4.51 1.91 12.92
CA VAL A 95 -3.44 1.37 12.05
C VAL A 95 -2.07 1.79 12.59
N ILE A 96 -1.90 3.05 12.93
CA ILE A 96 -0.62 3.58 13.45
C ILE A 96 -0.13 2.78 14.65
N ASN A 97 -1.02 2.45 15.57
CA ASN A 97 -0.67 1.72 16.79
C ASN A 97 -0.07 0.34 16.51
N LYS A 98 -0.32 -0.23 15.35
CA LYS A 98 0.16 -1.57 14.99
C LYS A 98 1.51 -1.55 14.29
N ILE A 99 1.96 -0.39 13.83
CA ILE A 99 3.14 -0.30 12.95
C ILE A 99 4.41 -0.76 13.67
N GLU A 100 4.73 -0.16 14.79
CA GLU A 100 5.99 -0.46 15.49
C GLU A 100 6.02 -1.85 16.09
N PRO A 101 4.94 -2.32 16.72
CA PRO A 101 4.92 -3.73 17.15
C PRO A 101 5.07 -4.73 16.01
N ALA A 102 4.64 -4.38 14.80
CA ALA A 102 4.75 -5.25 13.62
C ALA A 102 6.11 -5.15 12.90
N GLY A 103 6.99 -4.24 13.34
CA GLY A 103 8.35 -4.14 12.81
C GLY A 103 8.63 -2.92 11.94
N GLY A 104 7.67 -2.02 11.78
CA GLY A 104 7.87 -0.76 11.07
C GLY A 104 8.30 0.36 12.01
N LYS A 105 8.35 1.57 11.47
CA LYS A 105 8.71 2.76 12.25
C LYS A 105 7.85 3.94 11.82
N VAL A 106 7.22 4.60 12.78
CA VAL A 106 6.43 5.80 12.48
C VAL A 106 7.37 6.99 12.30
N LEU A 107 7.30 7.66 11.16
CA LEU A 107 8.07 8.88 10.87
C LEU A 107 7.27 10.12 11.19
N ILE A 108 6.03 10.18 10.74
CA ILE A 108 5.13 11.31 11.00
C ILE A 108 3.89 10.73 11.66
N PRO A 109 3.60 11.11 12.92
CA PRO A 109 2.43 10.59 13.62
C PRO A 109 1.14 11.15 13.04
N LYS A 110 0.00 10.76 13.60
CA LYS A 110 -1.31 11.27 13.20
C LYS A 110 -1.27 12.79 13.13
N THR A 111 -1.55 13.34 11.96
CA THR A 111 -1.51 14.77 11.69
C THR A 111 -2.78 15.19 11.00
N LYS A 112 -3.42 16.23 11.52
CA LYS A 112 -4.65 16.74 10.92
C LYS A 112 -4.33 17.56 9.68
N ILE A 113 -5.10 17.31 8.62
CA ILE A 113 -5.07 18.09 7.39
C ILE A 113 -6.52 18.42 7.01
N GLN A 114 -6.70 19.25 5.99
CA GLN A 114 -8.06 19.62 5.55
C GLN A 114 -8.88 18.39 5.15
N ALA A 115 -8.23 17.39 4.52
CA ALA A 115 -8.89 16.19 4.03
C ALA A 115 -8.94 15.04 5.05
N GLY A 116 -8.81 15.33 6.34
CA GLY A 116 -8.82 14.30 7.39
C GLY A 116 -7.50 14.23 8.13
N TYR A 117 -6.87 13.05 8.12
CA TYR A 117 -5.60 12.82 8.83
C TYR A 117 -4.65 12.03 7.97
N PHE A 118 -3.35 12.27 8.15
CA PHE A 118 -2.33 11.46 7.51
C PHE A 118 -1.25 11.06 8.51
N SER A 119 -0.48 10.07 8.12
CA SER A 119 0.69 9.60 8.83
C SER A 119 1.66 9.05 7.80
N VAL A 120 2.94 8.95 8.16
CA VAL A 120 3.96 8.35 7.30
C VAL A 120 4.79 7.40 8.14
N PHE A 121 5.11 6.24 7.58
CA PHE A 121 5.90 5.23 8.28
C PHE A 121 6.90 4.58 7.32
N ILE A 122 7.89 3.90 7.91
CA ILE A 122 8.79 3.02 7.18
C ILE A 122 8.33 1.59 7.42
N ASP A 123 8.12 0.84 6.35
CA ASP A 123 7.69 -0.57 6.48
C ASP A 123 8.88 -1.48 6.81
N THR A 124 8.64 -2.77 6.95
CA THR A 124 9.68 -3.75 7.29
C THR A 124 10.73 -3.91 6.21
N GLU A 125 10.48 -3.40 5.01
CA GLU A 125 11.37 -3.54 3.85
C GLU A 125 12.22 -2.30 3.59
N GLY A 126 11.90 -1.18 4.25
CA GLY A 126 12.60 0.09 4.08
C GLY A 126 11.88 1.07 3.16
N ASN A 127 10.61 0.84 2.85
CA ASN A 127 9.83 1.79 2.07
C ASN A 127 9.20 2.86 2.96
N LYS A 128 9.14 4.09 2.45
CA LYS A 128 8.35 5.14 3.06
C LYS A 128 6.93 5.07 2.51
N ILE A 129 5.95 4.89 3.38
CA ILE A 129 4.55 4.69 3.02
C ILE A 129 3.69 5.67 3.81
N GLY A 130 2.68 6.22 3.16
CA GLY A 130 1.71 7.10 3.80
C GLY A 130 0.43 6.37 4.18
N LEU A 131 -0.27 6.92 5.14
CA LEU A 131 -1.62 6.51 5.54
C LEU A 131 -2.54 7.72 5.49
N HIS A 132 -3.79 7.48 5.13
CA HIS A 132 -4.82 8.51 5.15
C HIS A 132 -6.13 7.93 5.66
N ALA A 133 -6.85 8.70 6.46
CA ALA A 133 -8.19 8.37 6.91
C ALA A 133 -8.97 9.65 7.20
N GLN A 134 -10.31 9.53 7.27
CA GLN A 134 -11.16 10.66 7.60
C GLN A 134 -11.13 10.99 9.09
N SER A 135 -10.85 9.99 9.93
CA SER A 135 -10.82 10.18 11.40
C SER A 135 -9.52 9.70 12.00
#